data_9c252eb24c2751d6f8f7bd4a76fac35d
#
_entry.id   9c252eb24c2751d6f8f7bd4a76fac35d
#
_cell.length_a   1.000
_cell.length_b   1.000
_cell.length_c   1.000
_cell.angle_alpha   90.00
_cell.angle_beta   90.00
_cell.angle_gamma   90.00
#
_symmetry.space_group_name_H-M   'P 1'
#
loop_
_entity.id
_entity.type
_entity.pdbx_description
1 polymer ?
#
loop_
_entity_poly.entity_id
_entity_poly.type
_entity_poly.pdbx_seq_one_letter_code
_entity_poly.pdbx_strand_id
1 'polypeptide(L)'
;LFGDYQTGIDEPELARYQRSFNAIKAEYRSDQVHAQAFAADTPYRYRREEIQGTGLTGPYALATRDILANSERITIETRDRLQSNIIIDRKTLVRHIDYVAGTLRFREPILSRSSGLNPQFIIAEYEVDGIGKRVNNAGGRVKWQSPDQKLQIAATAIHDETDTDKTNLVGADVRYRPTANTELRAEF
;
A
#
# COMPACT_ATOMS: atom_id res chain seq x y z
N LEU A 1 12.79 15.82 -7.28
CA LEU A 1 12.81 14.69 -8.22
C LEU A 1 11.43 14.53 -8.84
N PHE A 2 11.37 14.26 -10.14
CA PHE A 2 10.12 13.98 -10.87
C PHE A 2 10.24 12.60 -11.53
N GLY A 3 9.22 11.77 -11.48
CA GLY A 3 9.18 10.43 -12.08
C GLY A 3 8.36 9.45 -11.25
N ASP A 4 8.45 8.18 -11.59
CA ASP A 4 7.82 7.10 -10.83
C ASP A 4 8.44 7.04 -9.43
N TYR A 5 7.61 7.32 -8.44
CA TYR A 5 8.01 7.41 -7.06
C TYR A 5 7.17 6.48 -6.18
N GLN A 6 7.87 5.72 -5.36
CA GLN A 6 7.24 4.93 -4.31
C GLN A 6 7.23 5.76 -3.02
N THR A 7 6.03 6.10 -2.52
CA THR A 7 5.90 6.76 -1.23
C THR A 7 6.28 5.76 -0.15
N GLY A 8 7.40 5.98 0.52
CA GLY A 8 7.88 5.14 1.62
C GLY A 8 7.65 5.82 2.97
N ILE A 9 6.39 6.11 3.34
CA ILE A 9 6.05 6.50 4.71
C ILE A 9 5.64 5.23 5.45
N ASP A 10 6.63 4.48 5.94
CA ASP A 10 6.50 3.16 6.55
C ASP A 10 6.96 3.11 8.02
N GLU A 11 7.63 4.16 8.52
CA GLU A 11 8.10 4.22 9.90
C GLU A 11 6.98 4.18 10.96
N PRO A 12 5.84 4.92 10.82
CA PRO A 12 4.73 4.83 11.77
C PRO A 12 3.89 3.58 11.49
N GLU A 13 3.35 2.98 12.55
CA GLU A 13 2.45 1.82 12.41
C GLU A 13 1.04 2.22 12.00
N LEU A 14 0.52 3.31 12.57
CA LEU A 14 -0.85 3.81 12.34
C LEU A 14 -0.96 4.67 11.08
N ALA A 15 0.10 5.36 10.66
CA ALA A 15 0.11 6.26 9.52
C ALA A 15 1.00 5.76 8.37
N ARG A 16 0.97 4.45 8.11
CA ARG A 16 1.68 3.86 6.96
C ARG A 16 1.01 4.22 5.65
N TYR A 17 1.83 4.67 4.71
CA TYR A 17 1.36 4.97 3.37
C TYR A 17 2.40 4.54 2.33
N GLN A 18 2.04 3.58 1.50
CA GLN A 18 2.88 3.07 0.41
C GLN A 18 2.09 3.03 -0.88
N ARG A 19 2.44 3.90 -1.81
CA ARG A 19 1.90 3.91 -3.17
C ARG A 19 2.99 4.28 -4.17
N SER A 20 2.81 3.84 -5.41
CA SER A 20 3.64 4.24 -6.54
C SER A 20 2.88 5.27 -7.35
N PHE A 21 3.49 6.43 -7.58
CA PHE A 21 2.93 7.51 -8.39
C PHE A 21 3.99 8.07 -9.32
N ASN A 22 3.55 8.61 -10.44
CA ASN A 22 4.33 9.60 -11.16
C ASN A 22 4.14 10.93 -10.44
N ALA A 23 5.14 11.36 -9.68
CA ALA A 23 5.02 12.44 -8.70
C ALA A 23 6.23 13.35 -8.69
N ILE A 24 6.03 14.53 -8.13
CA ILE A 24 7.13 15.40 -7.68
C ILE A 24 7.39 15.09 -6.21
N LYS A 25 8.63 14.78 -5.89
CA LYS A 25 9.11 14.59 -4.50
C LYS A 25 10.09 15.68 -4.13
N ALA A 26 9.92 16.24 -2.94
CA ALA A 26 10.90 17.05 -2.24
C ALA A 26 11.37 16.34 -0.97
N GLU A 27 12.66 16.36 -0.70
CA GLU A 27 13.24 15.79 0.51
C GLU A 27 14.30 16.75 1.05
N TYR A 28 14.23 17.02 2.35
CA TYR A 28 15.21 17.80 3.08
C TYR A 28 15.76 16.96 4.23
N ARG A 29 17.07 16.92 4.38
CA ARG A 29 17.72 16.19 5.45
C ARG A 29 18.84 17.02 6.06
N SER A 30 18.83 17.13 7.37
CA SER A 30 19.91 17.67 8.19
C SER A 30 20.16 16.71 9.37
N ASP A 31 21.10 17.06 10.22
CA ASP A 31 21.45 16.24 11.41
C ASP A 31 20.26 16.04 12.35
N GLN A 32 19.35 17.01 12.43
CA GLN A 32 18.21 17.00 13.36
C GLN A 32 16.85 16.90 12.67
N VAL A 33 16.75 17.24 11.40
CA VAL A 33 15.47 17.31 10.69
C VAL A 33 15.51 16.47 9.41
N HIS A 34 14.53 15.62 9.27
CA HIS A 34 14.23 14.94 8.01
C HIS A 34 12.80 15.26 7.60
N ALA A 35 12.64 15.93 6.47
CA ALA A 35 11.35 16.28 5.91
C ALA A 35 11.22 15.69 4.50
N GLN A 36 10.09 15.10 4.19
CA GLN A 36 9.74 14.64 2.84
C GLN A 36 8.33 15.06 2.51
N ALA A 37 8.13 15.45 1.26
CA ALA A 37 6.83 15.80 0.73
C ALA A 37 6.70 15.28 -0.70
N PHE A 38 5.50 14.93 -1.11
CA PHE A 38 5.18 14.55 -2.48
C PHE A 38 3.87 15.18 -2.93
N ALA A 39 3.75 15.39 -4.23
CA ALA A 39 2.51 15.76 -4.88
C ALA A 39 2.42 15.02 -6.22
N ALA A 40 1.30 14.39 -6.47
CA ALA A 40 1.00 13.65 -7.68
C ALA A 40 -0.36 14.07 -8.23
N ASP A 41 -0.41 14.30 -9.54
CA ASP A 41 -1.64 14.53 -10.29
C ASP A 41 -1.78 13.36 -11.27
N THR A 42 -2.57 12.36 -10.92
CA THR A 42 -2.67 11.11 -11.68
C THR A 42 -4.05 10.94 -12.30
N PRO A 43 -4.10 10.58 -13.58
CA PRO A 43 -5.37 10.25 -14.25
C PRO A 43 -5.85 8.84 -13.87
N TYR A 44 -5.06 8.06 -13.16
CA TYR A 44 -5.34 6.67 -12.86
C TYR A 44 -6.04 6.51 -11.51
N ARG A 45 -6.95 5.52 -11.42
CA ARG A 45 -7.62 5.15 -10.19
C ARG A 45 -7.10 3.80 -9.71
N TYR A 46 -6.71 3.75 -8.47
CA TYR A 46 -6.35 2.51 -7.79
C TYR A 46 -7.60 1.69 -7.49
N ARG A 47 -7.45 0.37 -7.65
CA ARG A 47 -8.45 -0.63 -7.30
C ARG A 47 -7.81 -1.72 -6.47
N ARG A 48 -8.53 -2.17 -5.45
CA ARG A 48 -8.18 -3.35 -4.67
C ARG A 48 -9.39 -4.26 -4.60
N GLU A 49 -9.21 -5.50 -5.01
CA GLU A 49 -10.26 -6.50 -5.02
C GLU A 49 -9.81 -7.76 -4.31
N GLU A 50 -10.77 -8.43 -3.68
CA GLU A 50 -10.59 -9.71 -3.03
C GLU A 50 -11.46 -10.75 -3.72
N ILE A 51 -10.86 -11.77 -4.29
CA ILE A 51 -11.55 -12.84 -4.99
C ILE A 51 -11.21 -14.16 -4.31
N GLN A 52 -12.19 -14.89 -3.84
CA GLN A 52 -11.95 -16.20 -3.24
C GLN A 52 -11.46 -17.20 -4.30
N GLY A 53 -10.46 -18.01 -3.94
CA GLY A 53 -10.01 -19.10 -4.79
C GLY A 53 -11.14 -20.11 -5.06
N THR A 54 -11.20 -20.65 -6.27
CA THR A 54 -12.25 -21.58 -6.72
C THR A 54 -11.75 -23.00 -6.96
N GLY A 55 -10.44 -23.25 -6.76
CA GLY A 55 -9.80 -24.52 -7.11
C GLY A 55 -9.38 -24.61 -8.58
N LEU A 56 -9.52 -23.52 -9.33
CA LEU A 56 -9.15 -23.43 -10.74
C LEU A 56 -7.93 -22.54 -10.94
N THR A 57 -7.32 -22.65 -12.11
CA THR A 57 -6.26 -21.73 -12.56
C THR A 57 -6.81 -20.40 -13.09
N GLY A 58 -8.11 -20.25 -13.24
CA GLY A 58 -8.80 -19.12 -13.82
C GLY A 58 -9.61 -19.47 -15.09
N PRO A 59 -10.12 -18.49 -15.84
CA PRO A 59 -9.90 -17.07 -15.61
C PRO A 59 -10.66 -16.53 -14.38
N TYR A 60 -10.02 -15.68 -13.61
CA TYR A 60 -10.66 -14.87 -12.57
C TYR A 60 -10.94 -13.49 -13.14
N ALA A 61 -12.20 -13.08 -13.16
CA ALA A 61 -12.59 -11.76 -13.67
C ALA A 61 -12.38 -10.70 -12.59
N LEU A 62 -11.74 -9.60 -12.96
CA LEU A 62 -11.66 -8.38 -12.19
C LEU A 62 -12.90 -7.51 -12.46
N ALA A 63 -13.26 -6.64 -11.54
CA ALA A 63 -14.45 -5.80 -11.65
C ALA A 63 -14.32 -4.76 -12.78
N THR A 64 -13.10 -4.43 -13.16
CA THR A 64 -12.82 -3.45 -14.22
C THR A 64 -12.01 -4.04 -15.35
N ARG A 65 -12.14 -3.43 -16.52
CA ARG A 65 -11.36 -3.70 -17.74
C ARG A 65 -10.40 -2.53 -17.99
N ASP A 66 -9.59 -2.64 -19.05
CA ASP A 66 -8.63 -1.61 -19.45
C ASP A 66 -7.70 -1.20 -18.32
N ILE A 67 -7.12 -2.23 -17.69
CA ILE A 67 -6.18 -2.10 -16.57
C ILE A 67 -4.87 -1.53 -17.11
N LEU A 68 -4.29 -0.59 -16.38
CA LEU A 68 -2.97 -0.05 -16.71
C LEU A 68 -1.90 -1.14 -16.62
N ALA A 69 -1.22 -1.40 -17.72
CA ALA A 69 -0.22 -2.46 -17.79
C ALA A 69 0.93 -2.22 -16.79
N ASN A 70 1.33 -3.27 -16.09
CA ASN A 70 2.37 -3.28 -15.04
C ASN A 70 2.02 -2.47 -13.77
N SER A 71 0.78 -2.05 -13.59
CA SER A 71 0.33 -1.44 -12.33
C SER A 71 -0.12 -2.48 -11.32
N GLU A 72 -0.33 -3.72 -11.74
CA GLU A 72 -0.93 -4.74 -10.91
C GLU A 72 0.04 -5.35 -9.89
N ARG A 73 -0.47 -5.55 -8.69
CA ARG A 73 0.14 -6.36 -7.63
C ARG A 73 -0.85 -7.44 -7.21
N ILE A 74 -0.50 -8.69 -7.52
CA ILE A 74 -1.38 -9.83 -7.22
C ILE A 74 -0.73 -10.70 -6.17
N THR A 75 -1.42 -10.92 -5.06
CA THR A 75 -0.99 -11.78 -3.97
C THR A 75 -2.08 -12.78 -3.59
N ILE A 76 -1.67 -13.95 -3.12
CA ILE A 76 -2.59 -14.94 -2.56
C ILE A 76 -2.44 -14.89 -1.06
N GLU A 77 -3.53 -14.59 -0.36
CA GLU A 77 -3.60 -14.58 1.10
C GLU A 77 -4.32 -15.82 1.59
N THR A 78 -3.71 -16.51 2.55
CA THR A 78 -4.38 -17.52 3.35
C THR A 78 -4.74 -16.89 4.69
N ARG A 79 -6.02 -16.82 5.03
CA ARG A 79 -6.51 -16.19 6.25
C ARG A 79 -7.00 -17.22 7.25
N ASP A 80 -6.92 -16.89 8.53
CA ASP A 80 -7.43 -17.78 9.58
C ASP A 80 -8.95 -17.99 9.40
N ARG A 81 -9.38 -19.25 9.56
CA ARG A 81 -10.80 -19.64 9.37
C ARG A 81 -11.74 -19.08 10.43
N LEU A 82 -11.22 -18.76 11.62
CA LEU A 82 -12.00 -18.24 12.75
C LEU A 82 -11.87 -16.72 12.87
N GLN A 83 -10.74 -16.18 12.44
CA GLN A 83 -10.43 -14.76 12.51
C GLN A 83 -9.92 -14.28 11.14
N SER A 84 -10.84 -13.92 10.25
CA SER A 84 -10.56 -13.57 8.85
C SER A 84 -9.65 -12.34 8.66
N ASN A 85 -9.45 -11.54 9.70
CA ASN A 85 -8.50 -10.43 9.73
C ASN A 85 -7.04 -10.88 9.94
N ILE A 86 -6.82 -12.14 10.37
CA ILE A 86 -5.47 -12.68 10.56
C ILE A 86 -5.02 -13.37 9.27
N ILE A 87 -3.94 -12.85 8.69
CA ILE A 87 -3.29 -13.44 7.54
C ILE A 87 -2.23 -14.42 8.03
N ILE A 88 -2.42 -15.70 7.71
CA ILE A 88 -1.51 -16.79 8.08
C ILE A 88 -0.34 -16.88 7.11
N ASP A 89 -0.62 -16.69 5.82
CA ASP A 89 0.38 -16.80 4.76
C ASP A 89 0.05 -15.84 3.61
N ARG A 90 1.10 -15.30 2.99
CA ARG A 90 0.99 -14.44 1.81
C ARG A 90 2.06 -14.84 0.79
N LYS A 91 1.64 -15.15 -0.42
CA LYS A 91 2.53 -15.56 -1.50
C LYS A 91 2.17 -14.92 -2.83
N THR A 92 3.16 -14.78 -3.69
CA THR A 92 2.97 -14.36 -5.08
C THR A 92 3.15 -15.57 -5.99
N LEU A 93 2.19 -15.83 -6.86
CA LEU A 93 2.25 -16.91 -7.85
C LEU A 93 2.48 -16.35 -9.25
N VAL A 94 3.06 -17.18 -10.11
CA VAL A 94 3.22 -16.84 -11.54
C VAL A 94 1.84 -16.79 -12.18
N ARG A 95 1.57 -15.67 -12.83
CA ARG A 95 0.28 -15.34 -13.42
C ARG A 95 0.42 -14.80 -14.84
N HIS A 96 -0.68 -14.83 -15.55
CA HIS A 96 -0.91 -14.07 -16.77
C HIS A 96 -2.13 -13.17 -16.56
N ILE A 97 -2.01 -11.91 -16.93
CA ILE A 97 -3.10 -10.93 -16.90
C ILE A 97 -3.45 -10.50 -18.32
N ASP A 98 -4.73 -10.50 -18.61
CA ASP A 98 -5.28 -9.84 -19.80
C ASP A 98 -5.79 -8.47 -19.34
N TYR A 99 -5.01 -7.44 -19.64
CA TYR A 99 -5.28 -6.06 -19.21
C TYR A 99 -6.55 -5.48 -19.83
N VAL A 100 -6.86 -5.86 -21.07
CA VAL A 100 -8.05 -5.37 -21.80
C VAL A 100 -9.30 -6.05 -21.28
N ALA A 101 -9.26 -7.36 -21.11
CA ALA A 101 -10.41 -8.12 -20.62
C ALA A 101 -10.59 -8.04 -19.09
N GLY A 102 -9.55 -7.59 -18.35
CA GLY A 102 -9.55 -7.59 -16.89
C GLY A 102 -9.63 -9.01 -16.31
N THR A 103 -8.81 -9.95 -16.80
CA THR A 103 -8.83 -11.32 -16.31
C THR A 103 -7.46 -11.81 -15.89
N LEU A 104 -7.45 -12.63 -14.81
CA LEU A 104 -6.25 -13.26 -14.27
C LEU A 104 -6.27 -14.76 -14.52
N ARG A 105 -5.11 -15.33 -14.89
CA ARG A 105 -4.86 -16.75 -14.94
C ARG A 105 -3.58 -17.08 -14.19
N PHE A 106 -3.60 -18.17 -13.45
CA PHE A 106 -2.45 -18.67 -12.71
C PHE A 106 -1.93 -19.96 -13.34
N ARG A 107 -0.66 -20.29 -13.11
CA ARG A 107 -0.10 -21.59 -13.51
C ARG A 107 -0.60 -22.73 -12.65
N GLU A 108 -0.90 -22.43 -11.38
CA GLU A 108 -1.39 -23.39 -10.39
C GLU A 108 -2.82 -23.04 -9.97
N PRO A 109 -3.65 -24.02 -9.64
CA PRO A 109 -4.99 -23.77 -9.13
C PRO A 109 -4.94 -23.00 -7.81
N ILE A 110 -5.78 -21.98 -7.67
CA ILE A 110 -5.96 -21.28 -6.41
C ILE A 110 -7.11 -21.93 -5.66
N LEU A 111 -6.77 -22.72 -4.65
CA LEU A 111 -7.76 -23.47 -3.86
C LEU A 111 -8.65 -22.50 -3.09
N SER A 112 -9.90 -22.87 -2.85
CA SER A 112 -10.80 -22.11 -1.99
C SER A 112 -10.37 -22.14 -0.53
N ARG A 113 -9.67 -23.21 -0.14
CA ARG A 113 -9.09 -23.40 1.20
C ARG A 113 -7.76 -24.13 1.11
N SER A 114 -6.85 -23.82 2.00
CA SER A 114 -5.60 -24.56 2.18
C SER A 114 -5.85 -25.94 2.81
N SER A 115 -4.81 -26.76 2.90
CA SER A 115 -4.85 -28.06 3.58
C SER A 115 -5.30 -27.97 5.05
N GLY A 116 -5.06 -26.82 5.70
CA GLY A 116 -5.53 -26.51 7.06
C GLY A 116 -6.96 -25.95 7.12
N LEU A 117 -7.74 -26.06 6.05
CA LEU A 117 -9.11 -25.53 5.91
C LEU A 117 -9.22 -24.00 5.99
N ASN A 118 -8.11 -23.28 5.95
CA ASN A 118 -8.07 -21.83 5.96
C ASN A 118 -8.41 -21.28 4.58
N PRO A 119 -9.29 -20.26 4.47
CA PRO A 119 -9.71 -19.72 3.19
C PRO A 119 -8.56 -19.02 2.46
N GLN A 120 -8.53 -19.16 1.14
CA GLN A 120 -7.55 -18.50 0.28
C GLN A 120 -8.22 -17.45 -0.60
N PHE A 121 -7.61 -16.28 -0.65
CA PHE A 121 -8.07 -15.13 -1.43
C PHE A 121 -6.97 -14.64 -2.38
N ILE A 122 -7.40 -14.27 -3.57
CA ILE A 122 -6.62 -13.52 -4.53
C ILE A 122 -6.84 -12.04 -4.19
N ILE A 123 -5.79 -11.35 -3.81
CA ILE A 123 -5.80 -9.90 -3.61
C ILE A 123 -5.21 -9.28 -4.86
N ALA A 124 -6.06 -8.59 -5.60
CA ALA A 124 -5.70 -7.89 -6.82
C ALA A 124 -5.70 -6.38 -6.56
N GLU A 125 -4.53 -5.78 -6.62
CA GLU A 125 -4.30 -4.34 -6.55
C GLU A 125 -3.82 -3.88 -7.92
N TYR A 126 -4.46 -2.88 -8.52
CA TYR A 126 -4.13 -2.40 -9.86
C TYR A 126 -4.69 -1.00 -10.11
N GLU A 127 -4.25 -0.38 -11.19
CA GLU A 127 -4.73 0.93 -11.62
C GLU A 127 -5.52 0.82 -12.92
N VAL A 128 -6.53 1.66 -13.06
CA VAL A 128 -7.35 1.81 -14.26
C VAL A 128 -7.39 3.26 -14.70
N ASP A 129 -7.58 3.49 -16.00
CA ASP A 129 -7.73 4.84 -16.51
C ASP A 129 -8.98 5.51 -15.90
N GLY A 130 -8.79 6.66 -15.30
CA GLY A 130 -9.85 7.41 -14.61
C GLY A 130 -10.81 8.15 -15.52
N ILE A 131 -10.75 7.96 -16.85
CA ILE A 131 -11.58 8.62 -17.85
C ILE A 131 -11.78 10.12 -17.53
N GLY A 132 -10.72 10.92 -17.74
CA GLY A 132 -10.79 12.38 -17.72
C GLY A 132 -10.90 13.05 -16.36
N LYS A 133 -10.90 12.32 -15.26
CA LYS A 133 -10.86 12.87 -13.90
C LYS A 133 -9.47 12.68 -13.31
N ARG A 134 -8.68 13.76 -13.30
CA ARG A 134 -7.41 13.78 -12.57
C ARG A 134 -7.68 13.79 -11.06
N VAL A 135 -6.89 13.07 -10.32
CA VAL A 135 -6.97 13.02 -8.84
C VAL A 135 -5.67 13.53 -8.25
N ASN A 136 -5.82 14.37 -7.24
CA ASN A 136 -4.69 14.99 -6.56
C ASN A 136 -4.33 14.17 -5.33
N ASN A 137 -3.08 13.76 -5.27
CA ASN A 137 -2.52 13.06 -4.14
C ASN A 137 -1.33 13.86 -3.62
N ALA A 138 -1.35 14.20 -2.36
CA ALA A 138 -0.26 14.94 -1.74
C ALA A 138 -0.05 14.47 -0.32
N GLY A 139 1.18 14.53 0.13
CA GLY A 139 1.47 14.17 1.51
C GLY A 139 2.88 14.53 1.90
N GLY A 140 3.13 14.40 3.19
CA GLY A 140 4.46 14.64 3.71
C GLY A 140 4.60 14.15 5.14
N ARG A 141 5.86 14.03 5.53
CA ARG A 141 6.27 13.69 6.88
C ARG A 141 7.46 14.57 7.28
N VAL A 142 7.39 15.11 8.47
CA VAL A 142 8.50 15.83 9.09
C VAL A 142 8.88 15.09 10.36
N LYS A 143 10.16 14.81 10.49
CA LYS A 143 10.77 14.15 11.64
C LYS A 143 11.85 15.07 12.21
N TRP A 144 11.78 15.32 13.49
CA TRP A 144 12.80 16.02 14.26
C TRP A 144 13.42 15.08 15.28
N GLN A 145 14.73 15.21 15.47
CA GLN A 145 15.50 14.41 16.41
C GLN A 145 16.37 15.31 17.29
N SER A 146 16.39 15.05 18.60
CA SER A 146 17.27 15.79 19.51
C SER A 146 18.75 15.56 19.20
N PRO A 147 19.65 16.49 19.55
CA PRO A 147 21.10 16.37 19.30
C PRO A 147 21.72 15.10 19.93
N ASP A 148 21.22 14.65 21.06
CA ASP A 148 21.62 13.44 21.75
C ASP A 148 20.95 12.17 21.22
N GLN A 149 20.11 12.28 20.16
CA GLN A 149 19.38 11.21 19.51
C GLN A 149 18.41 10.41 20.40
N LYS A 150 18.13 10.91 21.61
CA LYS A 150 17.25 10.22 22.56
C LYS A 150 15.77 10.49 22.29
N LEU A 151 15.42 11.67 21.80
CA LEU A 151 14.05 12.04 21.50
C LEU A 151 13.86 12.24 20.00
N GLN A 152 12.84 11.61 19.46
CA GLN A 152 12.40 11.77 18.07
C GLN A 152 10.91 12.07 18.07
N ILE A 153 10.51 13.09 17.33
CA ILE A 153 9.10 13.48 17.14
C ILE A 153 8.86 13.59 15.66
N ALA A 154 7.74 13.07 15.19
CA ALA A 154 7.39 13.22 13.79
C ALA A 154 5.88 13.46 13.62
N ALA A 155 5.54 14.10 12.50
CA ALA A 155 4.19 14.32 12.06
C ALA A 155 4.04 13.92 10.59
N THR A 156 2.91 13.31 10.26
CA THR A 156 2.54 12.86 8.91
C THR A 156 1.20 13.44 8.53
N ALA A 157 1.07 13.92 7.31
CA ALA A 157 -0.21 14.31 6.73
C ALA A 157 -0.28 13.83 5.27
N ILE A 158 -1.39 13.20 4.89
CA ILE A 158 -1.59 12.64 3.56
C ILE A 158 -3.02 12.94 3.12
N HIS A 159 -3.16 13.38 1.89
CA HIS A 159 -4.41 13.51 1.16
C HIS A 159 -4.37 12.62 -0.07
N ASP A 160 -5.29 11.68 -0.17
CA ASP A 160 -5.38 10.70 -1.26
C ASP A 160 -6.80 10.68 -1.84
N GLU A 161 -6.93 11.01 -3.10
CA GLU A 161 -8.18 10.99 -3.87
C GLU A 161 -8.23 9.80 -4.85
N THR A 162 -7.30 8.88 -4.78
CA THR A 162 -7.15 7.81 -5.78
C THR A 162 -8.27 6.76 -5.71
N ASP A 163 -8.86 6.57 -4.55
CA ASP A 163 -9.98 5.63 -4.38
C ASP A 163 -11.35 6.31 -4.59
N THR A 164 -12.41 5.54 -4.52
CA THR A 164 -13.80 6.01 -4.62
C THR A 164 -14.11 7.07 -3.56
N ASP A 165 -13.49 6.94 -2.39
CA ASP A 165 -13.59 7.86 -1.27
C ASP A 165 -12.25 8.58 -1.05
N LYS A 166 -12.33 9.88 -0.76
CA LYS A 166 -11.15 10.68 -0.40
C LYS A 166 -10.66 10.27 0.98
N THR A 167 -9.39 9.97 1.06
CA THR A 167 -8.74 9.62 2.34
C THR A 167 -7.86 10.76 2.82
N ASN A 168 -8.08 11.20 4.05
CA ASN A 168 -7.19 12.10 4.76
C ASN A 168 -6.60 11.35 5.96
N LEU A 169 -5.28 11.26 5.99
CA LEU A 169 -4.55 10.65 7.10
C LEU A 169 -3.68 11.71 7.76
N VAL A 170 -3.84 11.88 9.06
CA VAL A 170 -2.98 12.73 9.88
C VAL A 170 -2.52 11.90 11.06
N GLY A 171 -1.24 11.94 11.35
CA GLY A 171 -0.65 11.21 12.47
C GLY A 171 0.54 11.92 13.07
N ALA A 172 0.80 11.67 14.32
CA ALA A 172 2.00 12.10 15.02
C ALA A 172 2.59 10.94 15.80
N ASP A 173 3.92 10.86 15.85
CA ASP A 173 4.61 9.82 16.62
C ASP A 173 5.77 10.39 17.43
N VAL A 174 6.00 9.77 18.56
CA VAL A 174 7.09 10.11 19.48
C VAL A 174 7.84 8.84 19.84
N ARG A 175 9.16 8.91 19.77
CA ARG A 175 10.07 7.86 20.21
C ARG A 175 11.07 8.44 21.21
N TYR A 176 11.14 7.84 22.38
CA TYR A 176 12.08 8.26 23.43
C TYR A 176 12.94 7.10 23.89
N ARG A 177 14.26 7.26 23.83
CA ARG A 177 15.27 6.30 24.25
C ARG A 177 16.10 6.85 25.39
N PRO A 178 15.65 6.73 26.65
CA PRO A 178 16.42 7.19 27.81
C PRO A 178 17.76 6.46 27.97
N THR A 179 17.80 5.16 27.64
CA THR A 179 19.00 4.32 27.67
C THR A 179 19.12 3.48 26.41
N ALA A 180 20.27 2.83 26.19
CA ALA A 180 20.49 1.96 25.03
C ALA A 180 19.51 0.78 24.95
N ASN A 181 18.97 0.34 26.10
CA ASN A 181 18.13 -0.85 26.18
C ASN A 181 16.65 -0.52 26.47
N THR A 182 16.28 0.76 26.50
CA THR A 182 14.90 1.18 26.81
C THR A 182 14.38 2.10 25.71
N GLU A 183 13.25 1.77 25.13
CA GLU A 183 12.57 2.58 24.14
C GLU A 183 11.08 2.70 24.50
N LEU A 184 10.57 3.92 24.47
CA LEU A 184 9.16 4.25 24.60
C LEU A 184 8.68 4.82 23.28
N ARG A 185 7.52 4.33 22.79
CA ARG A 185 6.87 4.82 21.59
C ARG A 185 5.42 5.19 21.89
N ALA A 186 4.95 6.25 21.25
CA ALA A 186 3.55 6.62 21.22
C ALA A 186 3.21 7.10 19.81
N GLU A 187 2.03 6.70 19.31
CA GLU A 187 1.48 7.09 18.02
C GLU A 187 0.03 7.54 18.21
N PHE A 188 -0.38 8.58 17.47
CA PHE A 188 -1.69 9.22 17.52
C PHE A 188 -2.26 9.42 16.13
#